data_9956ecbed81056cd1c8f97367422baef
#
_entry.id   9956ecbed81056cd1c8f97367422baef
#
_cell.length_a   1.000
_cell.length_b   1.000
_cell.length_c   1.000
_cell.angle_alpha   90.00
_cell.angle_beta   90.00
_cell.angle_gamma   90.00
#
_symmetry.space_group_name_H-M   'P 1'
#
loop_
_entity.id
_entity.type
_entity.pdbx_description
1 polymer ?
#
loop_
_entity_poly.entity_id
_entity_poly.type
_entity_poly.pdbx_seq_one_letter_code
_entity_poly.pdbx_strand_id
1 'polypeptide(L)'
;TKWNFEANGDAYAPIVDKIGNVYFVDKGGKSLYAVSKDGQLKWKFASESAPTYCFPVLDDKGNIYFGNGTGRIYAIDSSNGEELWHMDSEGTDNNAKIMSGMTIGDNQMLYVSYIGGNVAAIKIFAGPEKSTWSCRGGNIHGTNQY
;
A
#
# COMPACT_ATOMS: atom_id res chain seq x y z
N THR A 1 14.09 21.73 -2.51
CA THR A 1 12.82 21.11 -2.05
C THR A 1 11.67 21.79 -2.79
N LYS A 2 10.83 21.02 -3.48
CA LYS A 2 9.61 21.57 -4.12
C LYS A 2 8.48 21.74 -3.11
N TRP A 3 8.32 20.77 -2.22
CA TRP A 3 7.34 20.81 -1.13
C TRP A 3 7.77 19.87 0.00
N ASN A 4 7.16 20.03 1.16
CA ASN A 4 7.24 19.14 2.30
C ASN A 4 5.83 18.89 2.80
N PHE A 5 5.54 17.65 3.24
CA PHE A 5 4.27 17.26 3.84
C PHE A 5 4.55 16.58 5.18
N GLU A 6 3.89 17.02 6.25
CA GLU A 6 4.04 16.45 7.57
C GLU A 6 2.90 15.47 7.86
N ALA A 7 3.26 14.21 8.09
CA ALA A 7 2.35 13.18 8.59
C ALA A 7 2.31 13.19 10.12
N ASN A 8 1.34 12.48 10.71
CA ASN A 8 1.20 12.42 12.17
C ASN A 8 2.23 11.49 12.86
N GLY A 9 3.05 10.79 12.09
CA GLY A 9 4.07 9.88 12.58
C GLY A 9 5.04 9.46 11.49
N ASP A 10 5.76 8.36 11.72
CA ASP A 10 6.79 7.89 10.79
C ASP A 10 6.17 7.47 9.45
N ALA A 11 6.47 8.19 8.39
CA ALA A 11 6.05 7.89 7.04
C ALA A 11 6.93 6.79 6.42
N TYR A 12 6.31 5.80 5.79
CA TYR A 12 6.99 4.67 5.17
C TYR A 12 6.62 4.52 3.69
N ALA A 13 7.63 4.16 2.92
CA ALA A 13 7.55 3.61 1.57
C ALA A 13 6.52 4.30 0.66
N PRO A 14 6.79 5.50 0.23
CA PRO A 14 5.93 6.18 -0.72
C PRO A 14 5.90 5.43 -2.05
N ILE A 15 4.72 5.33 -2.63
CA ILE A 15 4.49 4.95 -4.02
C ILE A 15 3.91 6.15 -4.78
N VAL A 16 4.07 6.17 -6.09
CA VAL A 16 3.64 7.29 -6.93
C VAL A 16 2.85 6.77 -8.11
N ASP A 17 1.70 7.38 -8.40
CA ASP A 17 0.91 7.07 -9.59
C ASP A 17 1.43 7.82 -10.84
N LYS A 18 0.85 7.47 -11.99
CA LYS A 18 1.23 8.04 -13.30
C LYS A 18 1.02 9.55 -13.44
N ILE A 19 0.22 10.17 -12.58
CA ILE A 19 -0.06 11.62 -12.60
C ILE A 19 0.69 12.38 -11.48
N GLY A 20 1.49 11.65 -10.69
CA GLY A 20 2.38 12.20 -9.68
C GLY A 20 1.78 12.34 -8.28
N ASN A 21 0.62 11.75 -7.99
CA ASN A 21 0.16 11.67 -6.61
C ASN A 21 1.01 10.66 -5.83
N VAL A 22 1.26 10.98 -4.59
CA VAL A 22 2.09 10.20 -3.67
C VAL A 22 1.21 9.55 -2.61
N TYR A 23 1.37 8.26 -2.41
CA TYR A 23 0.65 7.50 -1.39
C TYR A 23 1.65 6.86 -0.44
N PHE A 24 1.43 6.98 0.85
CA PHE A 24 2.30 6.39 1.87
C PHE A 24 1.54 6.05 3.14
N VAL A 25 2.06 5.10 3.89
CA VAL A 25 1.50 4.71 5.19
C VAL A 25 2.23 5.41 6.33
N ASP A 26 1.51 5.72 7.38
CA ASP A 26 2.00 6.34 8.60
C ASP A 26 1.77 5.40 9.78
N LYS A 27 2.87 4.96 10.39
CA LYS A 27 2.83 4.04 11.53
C LYS A 27 2.21 4.66 12.78
N GLY A 28 2.55 5.91 13.09
CA GLY A 28 2.04 6.58 14.30
C GLY A 28 0.57 6.94 14.20
N GLY A 29 0.13 7.39 13.03
CA GLY A 29 -1.24 7.82 12.77
C GLY A 29 -2.18 6.71 12.30
N LYS A 30 -1.69 5.49 12.14
CA LYS A 30 -2.46 4.33 11.67
C LYS A 30 -3.21 4.63 10.36
N SER A 31 -2.54 5.25 9.40
CA SER A 31 -3.22 5.82 8.25
C SER A 31 -2.47 5.60 6.94
N LEU A 32 -3.25 5.55 5.85
CA LEU A 32 -2.77 5.74 4.49
C LEU A 32 -3.10 7.16 4.06
N TYR A 33 -2.13 7.85 3.49
CA TYR A 33 -2.27 9.21 2.97
C TYR A 33 -2.18 9.23 1.45
N ALA A 34 -2.94 10.13 0.84
CA ALA A 34 -2.74 10.56 -0.53
C ALA A 34 -2.39 12.04 -0.56
N VAL A 35 -1.28 12.37 -1.20
CA VAL A 35 -0.78 13.74 -1.37
C VAL A 35 -0.64 14.01 -2.87
N SER A 36 -1.09 15.17 -3.30
CA SER A 36 -0.97 15.57 -4.71
C SER A 36 0.50 15.80 -5.10
N LYS A 37 0.78 15.83 -6.41
CA LYS A 37 2.11 16.20 -6.95
C LYS A 37 2.63 17.56 -6.48
N ASP A 38 1.75 18.42 -5.95
CA ASP A 38 2.07 19.76 -5.44
C ASP A 38 2.17 19.81 -3.91
N GLY A 39 2.11 18.65 -3.24
CA GLY A 39 2.28 18.53 -1.79
C GLY A 39 1.01 18.79 -0.97
N GLN A 40 -0.16 18.82 -1.59
CA GLN A 40 -1.43 19.04 -0.88
C GLN A 40 -2.08 17.72 -0.50
N LEU A 41 -2.61 17.62 0.72
CA LEU A 41 -3.40 16.48 1.15
C LEU A 41 -4.64 16.33 0.26
N LYS A 42 -4.81 15.15 -0.33
CA LYS A 42 -6.03 14.79 -1.07
C LYS A 42 -7.03 14.11 -0.16
N TRP A 43 -6.58 13.06 0.51
CA TRP A 43 -7.38 12.32 1.48
C TRP A 43 -6.47 11.54 2.44
N LYS A 44 -7.09 11.06 3.52
CA LYS A 44 -6.48 10.22 4.54
C LYS A 44 -7.46 9.11 4.90
N PHE A 45 -7.01 7.87 4.83
CA PHE A 45 -7.75 6.70 5.31
C PHE A 45 -7.18 6.24 6.65
N ALA A 46 -8.02 6.08 7.67
CA ALA A 46 -7.63 5.57 8.98
C ALA A 46 -7.85 4.06 9.07
N SER A 47 -6.80 3.29 9.29
CA SER A 47 -6.90 1.85 9.55
C SER A 47 -7.10 1.57 11.03
N GLU A 48 -7.72 0.45 11.37
CA GLU A 48 -7.98 0.06 12.77
C GLU A 48 -6.70 -0.19 13.58
N SER A 49 -5.63 -0.61 12.92
CA SER A 49 -4.33 -0.87 13.53
C SER A 49 -3.20 -0.28 12.70
N ALA A 50 -2.08 0.02 13.37
CA ALA A 50 -0.92 0.59 12.68
C ALA A 50 -0.43 -0.32 11.56
N PRO A 51 -0.15 0.23 10.35
CA PRO A 51 0.61 -0.47 9.33
C PRO A 51 2.01 -0.78 9.89
N THR A 52 2.38 -2.05 9.96
CA THR A 52 3.69 -2.46 10.47
C THR A 52 4.59 -2.79 9.29
N TYR A 53 5.40 -1.83 8.84
CA TYR A 53 6.37 -2.02 7.76
C TYR A 53 5.75 -2.55 6.45
N CYS A 54 4.43 -2.44 6.30
CA CYS A 54 3.75 -2.82 5.07
C CYS A 54 3.93 -1.71 4.03
N PHE A 55 4.40 -2.11 2.85
CA PHE A 55 4.56 -1.21 1.73
C PHE A 55 3.30 -1.28 0.88
N PRO A 56 2.60 -0.17 0.63
CA PRO A 56 1.44 -0.17 -0.25
C PRO A 56 1.84 -0.52 -1.68
N VAL A 57 0.91 -1.07 -2.44
CA VAL A 57 1.04 -1.29 -3.88
C VAL A 57 -0.19 -0.75 -4.60
N LEU A 58 0.00 -0.32 -5.84
CA LEU A 58 -1.02 0.29 -6.69
C LEU A 58 -1.27 -0.59 -7.92
N ASP A 59 -2.53 -0.85 -8.24
CA ASP A 59 -2.91 -1.55 -9.46
C ASP A 59 -3.24 -0.60 -10.63
N ASP A 60 -3.42 -1.15 -11.82
CA ASP A 60 -3.69 -0.40 -13.05
C ASP A 60 -5.10 0.20 -13.14
N LYS A 61 -5.97 -0.13 -12.20
CA LYS A 61 -7.31 0.45 -12.04
C LYS A 61 -7.38 1.58 -11.02
N GLY A 62 -6.27 1.83 -10.33
CA GLY A 62 -6.17 2.86 -9.29
C GLY A 62 -6.60 2.40 -7.91
N ASN A 63 -6.52 1.10 -7.62
CA ASN A 63 -6.75 0.59 -6.27
C ASN A 63 -5.41 0.46 -5.54
N ILE A 64 -5.37 0.89 -4.29
CA ILE A 64 -4.20 0.78 -3.41
C ILE A 64 -4.46 -0.34 -2.42
N TYR A 65 -3.48 -1.24 -2.30
CA TYR A 65 -3.52 -2.31 -1.32
C TYR A 65 -2.45 -2.07 -0.26
N PHE A 66 -2.83 -2.21 1.00
CA PHE A 66 -1.89 -2.17 2.12
C PHE A 66 -2.39 -3.04 3.27
N GLY A 67 -1.50 -3.43 4.16
CA GLY A 67 -1.84 -4.26 5.31
C GLY A 67 -1.50 -3.60 6.64
N ASN A 68 -2.08 -4.12 7.70
CA ASN A 68 -1.81 -3.64 9.05
C ASN A 68 -1.21 -4.71 9.97
N GLY A 69 -0.92 -4.33 11.20
CA GLY A 69 -0.30 -5.18 12.21
C GLY A 69 -1.19 -6.27 12.79
N THR A 70 -2.46 -6.32 12.44
CA THR A 70 -3.38 -7.41 12.80
C THR A 70 -3.55 -8.43 11.68
N GLY A 71 -2.93 -8.19 10.51
CA GLY A 71 -3.05 -9.06 9.34
C GLY A 71 -4.18 -8.70 8.39
N ARG A 72 -4.89 -7.60 8.64
CA ARG A 72 -5.92 -7.12 7.73
C ARG A 72 -5.30 -6.46 6.51
N ILE A 73 -5.79 -6.82 5.34
CA ILE A 73 -5.47 -6.23 4.04
C ILE A 73 -6.63 -5.33 3.65
N TYR A 74 -6.32 -4.12 3.22
CA TYR A 74 -7.29 -3.16 2.70
C TYR A 74 -7.08 -2.94 1.20
N ALA A 75 -8.18 -2.74 0.48
CA ALA A 75 -8.21 -2.17 -0.86
C ALA A 75 -8.91 -0.81 -0.81
N ILE A 76 -8.23 0.23 -1.26
CA ILE A 76 -8.68 1.63 -1.18
C ILE A 76 -8.70 2.22 -2.58
N ASP A 77 -9.77 2.93 -2.94
CA ASP A 77 -9.83 3.72 -4.16
C ASP A 77 -8.88 4.93 -4.06
N SER A 78 -7.88 4.99 -4.95
CA SER A 78 -6.89 6.08 -4.93
C SER A 78 -7.46 7.45 -5.25
N SER A 79 -8.62 7.53 -5.88
CA SER A 79 -9.24 8.79 -6.28
C SER A 79 -9.85 9.57 -5.11
N ASN A 80 -10.47 8.87 -4.17
CA ASN A 80 -11.24 9.44 -3.06
C ASN A 80 -10.89 8.93 -1.66
N GLY A 81 -10.09 7.82 -1.55
CA GLY A 81 -9.71 7.23 -0.28
C GLY A 81 -10.79 6.35 0.36
N GLU A 82 -11.83 5.99 -0.37
CA GLU A 82 -12.86 5.08 0.12
C GLU A 82 -12.37 3.63 0.14
N GLU A 83 -12.76 2.90 1.18
CA GLU A 83 -12.50 1.47 1.28
C GLU A 83 -13.40 0.72 0.30
N LEU A 84 -12.77 -0.04 -0.60
CA LEU A 84 -13.46 -0.93 -1.53
C LEU A 84 -13.79 -2.26 -0.87
N TRP A 85 -12.83 -2.80 -0.13
CA TRP A 85 -12.97 -4.02 0.66
C TRP A 85 -11.79 -4.16 1.64
N HIS A 86 -11.96 -5.02 2.62
CA HIS A 86 -10.88 -5.57 3.42
C HIS A 86 -11.00 -7.07 3.58
N MET A 87 -9.90 -7.71 3.93
CA MET A 87 -9.81 -9.13 4.22
C MET A 87 -8.94 -9.32 5.46
N ASP A 88 -9.42 -10.10 6.41
CA ASP A 88 -8.63 -10.52 7.55
C ASP A 88 -7.81 -11.77 7.20
N SER A 89 -6.59 -11.87 7.71
CA SER A 89 -5.83 -13.10 7.64
C SER A 89 -6.54 -14.21 8.45
N GLU A 90 -6.46 -15.44 7.99
CA GLU A 90 -7.08 -16.58 8.70
C GLU A 90 -6.36 -16.95 10.02
N GLY A 91 -5.30 -16.24 10.40
CA GLY A 91 -4.53 -16.48 11.63
C GLY A 91 -4.96 -15.56 12.77
N THR A 92 -5.17 -16.14 13.96
CA THR A 92 -5.50 -15.40 15.19
C THR A 92 -4.29 -15.09 16.07
N ASP A 93 -3.10 -15.50 15.66
CA ASP A 93 -1.86 -15.38 16.39
C ASP A 93 -0.96 -14.25 15.86
N ASN A 94 0.16 -14.02 16.54
CA ASN A 94 1.17 -13.04 16.12
C ASN A 94 1.77 -13.29 14.72
N ASN A 95 1.54 -14.46 14.12
CA ASN A 95 2.02 -14.84 12.80
C ASN A 95 1.14 -14.30 11.66
N ALA A 96 -0.04 -13.77 11.98
CA ALA A 96 -0.95 -13.15 11.01
C ALA A 96 -0.51 -11.74 10.56
N LYS A 97 0.48 -11.14 11.21
CA LYS A 97 0.92 -9.77 10.92
C LYS A 97 1.56 -9.66 9.53
N ILE A 98 1.15 -8.63 8.81
CA ILE A 98 1.79 -8.27 7.54
C ILE A 98 2.95 -7.32 7.84
N MET A 99 4.19 -7.81 7.67
CA MET A 99 5.41 -7.02 7.95
C MET A 99 6.34 -6.91 6.75
N SER A 100 5.84 -7.20 5.56
CA SER A 100 6.63 -7.06 4.34
C SER A 100 5.82 -6.41 3.24
N GLY A 101 6.48 -6.12 2.14
CA GLY A 101 5.81 -5.58 0.96
C GLY A 101 4.82 -6.60 0.37
N MET A 102 3.78 -6.06 -0.22
CA MET A 102 2.92 -6.79 -1.13
C MET A 102 3.45 -6.64 -2.55
N THR A 103 3.04 -7.52 -3.45
CA THR A 103 3.32 -7.37 -4.87
C THR A 103 2.14 -7.84 -5.70
N ILE A 104 1.92 -7.19 -6.85
CA ILE A 104 0.89 -7.56 -7.81
C ILE A 104 1.58 -8.21 -9.01
N GLY A 105 1.16 -9.42 -9.33
CA GLY A 105 1.64 -10.12 -10.53
C GLY A 105 0.80 -9.82 -11.76
N ASP A 106 1.39 -10.01 -12.95
CA ASP A 106 0.69 -9.88 -14.25
C ASP A 106 -0.51 -10.84 -14.40
N ASN A 107 -0.57 -11.87 -13.56
CA ASN A 107 -1.67 -12.82 -13.47
C ASN A 107 -2.88 -12.31 -12.67
N GLN A 108 -2.90 -11.02 -12.33
CA GLN A 108 -3.95 -10.37 -11.54
C GLN A 108 -4.09 -10.94 -10.11
N MET A 109 -2.96 -11.30 -9.52
CA MET A 109 -2.88 -11.79 -8.15
C MET A 109 -2.11 -10.80 -7.27
N LEU A 110 -2.64 -10.50 -6.11
CA LEU A 110 -1.93 -9.82 -5.03
C LEU A 110 -1.25 -10.89 -4.17
N TYR A 111 0.05 -10.79 -4.04
CA TYR A 111 0.84 -11.67 -3.16
C TYR A 111 1.19 -10.93 -1.87
N VAL A 112 0.92 -11.57 -0.76
CA VAL A 112 1.09 -11.00 0.58
C VAL A 112 1.90 -11.96 1.44
N SER A 113 2.94 -11.47 2.08
CA SER A 113 3.76 -12.26 3.01
C SER A 113 3.42 -11.90 4.46
N TYR A 114 3.28 -12.93 5.28
CA TYR A 114 2.99 -12.81 6.71
C TYR A 114 4.20 -13.21 7.56
N ILE A 115 4.26 -12.71 8.79
CA ILE A 115 5.18 -13.26 9.80
C ILE A 115 4.83 -14.75 9.99
N GLY A 116 5.84 -15.57 10.21
CA GLY A 116 5.66 -17.02 10.34
C GLY A 116 5.83 -17.79 9.02
N GLY A 117 6.19 -17.10 7.93
CA GLY A 117 6.62 -17.73 6.67
C GLY A 117 5.49 -18.07 5.70
N ASN A 118 4.26 -17.64 5.96
CA ASN A 118 3.15 -17.84 5.05
C ASN A 118 3.12 -16.79 3.95
N VAL A 119 2.72 -17.20 2.74
CA VAL A 119 2.45 -16.31 1.60
C VAL A 119 1.05 -16.63 1.07
N ALA A 120 0.22 -15.61 0.97
CA ALA A 120 -1.10 -15.71 0.36
C ALA A 120 -1.09 -15.13 -1.06
N ALA A 121 -1.91 -15.69 -1.94
CA ALA A 121 -2.18 -15.18 -3.27
C ALA A 121 -3.69 -14.90 -3.40
N ILE A 122 -4.03 -13.63 -3.62
CA ILE A 122 -5.40 -13.12 -3.61
C ILE A 122 -5.76 -12.64 -5.01
N LYS A 123 -6.85 -13.10 -5.57
CA LYS A 123 -7.34 -12.65 -6.88
C LYS A 123 -7.94 -11.25 -6.77
N ILE A 124 -7.40 -10.29 -7.51
CA ILE A 124 -7.82 -8.89 -7.49
C ILE A 124 -8.40 -8.38 -8.81
N PHE A 125 -8.33 -9.17 -9.88
CA PHE A 125 -8.84 -8.84 -11.22
C PHE A 125 -8.26 -7.57 -11.83
N ALA A 126 -7.06 -7.16 -11.41
CA ALA A 126 -6.30 -6.02 -11.91
C ALA A 126 -4.83 -6.38 -12.00
N GLY A 127 -4.10 -5.78 -12.93
CA GLY A 127 -2.65 -5.89 -13.04
C GLY A 127 -1.91 -4.83 -12.25
N PRO A 128 -0.58 -4.89 -12.18
CA PRO A 128 0.20 -3.87 -11.52
C PRO A 128 0.15 -2.54 -12.31
N GLU A 129 0.11 -1.42 -11.60
CA GLU A 129 0.26 -0.10 -12.23
C GLU A 129 1.65 0.03 -12.85
N LYS A 130 1.70 0.50 -14.08
CA LYS A 130 2.94 0.64 -14.87
C LYS A 130 3.63 2.00 -14.69
N SER A 131 3.32 2.71 -13.61
CA SER A 131 4.03 3.93 -13.24
C SER A 131 5.45 3.63 -12.76
N THR A 132 6.29 4.65 -12.74
CA THR A 132 7.70 4.51 -12.36
C THR A 132 7.91 4.10 -10.90
N TRP A 133 6.91 4.23 -10.01
CA TRP A 133 7.07 3.96 -8.59
C TRP A 133 5.80 3.42 -7.92
N SER A 134 5.17 2.41 -8.51
CA SER A 134 3.92 1.81 -8.02
C SER A 134 4.10 0.78 -6.91
N CYS A 135 5.33 0.35 -6.64
CA CYS A 135 5.67 -0.60 -5.58
C CYS A 135 7.09 -0.35 -5.07
N ARG A 136 7.47 -1.04 -3.99
CA ARG A 136 8.85 -0.99 -3.49
C ARG A 136 9.82 -1.44 -4.58
N GLY A 137 10.83 -0.61 -4.87
CA GLY A 137 11.80 -0.87 -5.94
C GLY A 137 11.44 -0.22 -7.28
N GLY A 138 10.43 0.65 -7.32
CA GLY A 138 10.11 1.56 -8.40
C GLY A 138 9.19 0.99 -9.48
N ASN A 139 9.34 -0.27 -9.87
CA ASN A 139 8.49 -0.93 -10.86
C ASN A 139 8.17 -2.37 -10.42
N ILE A 140 7.32 -3.05 -11.18
CA ILE A 140 6.89 -4.43 -10.92
C ILE A 140 8.04 -5.45 -10.87
N HIS A 141 9.19 -5.10 -11.42
CA HIS A 141 10.39 -5.95 -11.40
C HIS A 141 11.39 -5.57 -10.30
N GLY A 142 11.10 -4.53 -9.50
CA GLY A 142 11.97 -4.07 -8.42
C GLY A 142 13.36 -3.59 -8.87
N THR A 143 13.49 -3.14 -10.13
CA THR A 143 14.79 -2.84 -10.73
C THR A 143 15.35 -1.46 -10.39
N ASN A 144 14.62 -0.64 -9.64
CA ASN A 144 15.00 0.74 -9.27
C ASN A 144 15.51 1.58 -10.47
N GLN A 145 14.98 1.36 -11.66
CA GLN A 145 15.37 2.15 -12.84
C GLN A 145 14.70 3.53 -12.76
N TYR A 146 15.53 4.54 -12.90
CA TYR A 146 15.18 5.96 -12.93
C TYR A 146 14.96 6.44 -14.37
#